data_e57cb459ef80b70056087156074a508d
#
_entry.id   e57cb459ef80b70056087156074a508d
#
_cell.length_a   1.000
_cell.length_b   1.000
_cell.length_c   1.000
_cell.angle_alpha   90.00
_cell.angle_beta   90.00
_cell.angle_gamma   90.00
#
_symmetry.space_group_name_H-M   'P 1'
#
loop_
_entity.id
_entity.type
_entity.pdbx_description
1 polymer ?
#
loop_
_entity_poly.entity_id
_entity_poly.type
_entity_poly.pdbx_seq_one_letter_code
_entity_poly.pdbx_strand_id
1 'polypeptide(L)'
;MTAEELRNDIGSGLPCDLAKVQGDDGQHFEAVVVSSQFIGISRVQQHQRVDQALRDRMRSDIHALPLTTFTPVAWAQSNHP
;
A
#
# COMPACT_ATOMS: atom_id res chain seq x y z
N MET A 1 1.29 1.97 -16.43
CA MET A 1 1.49 2.36 -15.02
C MET A 1 2.77 1.74 -14.49
N THR A 2 3.50 2.46 -13.68
CA THR A 2 4.74 1.97 -13.07
C THR A 2 4.56 1.81 -11.56
N ALA A 3 5.43 1.00 -10.95
CA ALA A 3 5.46 0.85 -9.50
C ALA A 3 5.71 2.18 -8.79
N GLU A 4 6.52 3.04 -9.38
CA GLU A 4 6.80 4.35 -8.83
C GLU A 4 5.56 5.24 -8.81
N GLU A 5 4.80 5.24 -9.91
CA GLU A 5 3.54 6.00 -9.97
C GLU A 5 2.55 5.51 -8.90
N LEU A 6 2.45 4.21 -8.75
CA LEU A 6 1.55 3.61 -7.77
C LEU A 6 1.97 3.97 -6.36
N ARG A 7 3.27 3.90 -6.06
CA ARG A 7 3.81 4.29 -4.77
C ARG A 7 3.52 5.77 -4.47
N ASN A 8 3.69 6.63 -5.47
CA ASN A 8 3.42 8.06 -5.31
C ASN A 8 1.94 8.32 -5.04
N ASP A 9 1.05 7.59 -5.71
CA ASP A 9 -0.39 7.72 -5.48
C ASP A 9 -0.77 7.31 -4.06
N ILE A 10 -0.20 6.23 -3.56
CA ILE A 10 -0.42 5.79 -2.18
C ILE A 10 0.07 6.88 -1.21
N GLY A 11 1.28 7.38 -1.41
CA GLY A 11 1.86 8.39 -0.53
C GLY A 11 1.13 9.72 -0.55
N SER A 12 0.51 10.07 -1.68
CA SER A 12 -0.26 11.30 -1.80
C SER A 12 -1.60 11.22 -1.10
N GLY A 13 -2.21 10.04 -1.07
CA GLY A 13 -3.54 9.86 -0.49
C GLY A 13 -3.54 9.34 0.93
N LEU A 14 -2.40 8.89 1.44
CA LEU A 14 -2.29 8.27 2.76
C LEU A 14 -0.93 8.60 3.37
N PRO A 15 -0.87 9.32 4.49
CA PRO A 15 0.40 9.50 5.19
C PRO A 15 0.96 8.14 5.60
N CYS A 16 2.18 7.84 5.19
CA CYS A 16 2.80 6.56 5.51
C CYS A 16 4.29 6.72 5.75
N ASP A 17 4.82 5.87 6.64
CA ASP A 17 6.24 5.85 6.95
C ASP A 17 7.03 5.15 5.84
N LEU A 18 6.38 4.18 5.20
CA LEU A 18 6.98 3.42 4.11
C LEU A 18 5.88 2.99 3.14
N ALA A 19 6.12 3.15 1.87
CA ALA A 19 5.31 2.55 0.83
C ALA A 19 6.25 1.90 -0.18
N LYS A 20 6.14 0.59 -0.31
CA LYS A 20 6.99 -0.19 -1.19
C LYS A 20 6.12 -0.86 -2.22
N VAL A 21 6.37 -0.62 -3.49
CA VAL A 21 5.61 -1.22 -4.57
C VAL A 21 6.58 -1.88 -5.54
N GLN A 22 6.29 -3.11 -5.90
CA GLN A 22 7.11 -3.89 -6.84
C GLN A 22 6.22 -4.38 -7.96
N GLY A 23 6.77 -4.44 -9.15
CA GLY A 23 6.10 -4.91 -10.35
C GLY A 23 6.82 -4.40 -11.58
N ASP A 24 6.97 -5.24 -12.59
CA ASP A 24 7.76 -4.91 -13.77
C ASP A 24 7.01 -5.05 -15.08
N ASP A 25 5.79 -5.59 -15.07
CA ASP A 25 5.01 -5.78 -16.30
C ASP A 25 3.94 -4.69 -16.52
N GLY A 26 3.84 -3.72 -15.62
CA GLY A 26 2.87 -2.66 -15.73
C GLY A 26 1.44 -3.00 -15.33
N GLN A 27 1.17 -4.24 -14.93
CA GLN A 27 -0.17 -4.72 -14.60
C GLN A 27 -0.25 -5.42 -13.25
N HIS A 28 0.78 -6.18 -12.88
CA HIS A 28 0.80 -6.98 -11.66
C HIS A 28 1.77 -6.35 -10.67
N PHE A 29 1.25 -5.96 -9.52
CA PHE A 29 2.03 -5.25 -8.49
C PHE A 29 1.85 -5.91 -7.14
N GLU A 30 2.82 -5.74 -6.28
CA GLU A 30 2.73 -6.06 -4.86
C GLU A 30 3.07 -4.81 -4.08
N ALA A 31 2.36 -4.57 -2.98
CA ALA A 31 2.60 -3.40 -2.17
C ALA A 31 2.74 -3.75 -0.69
N VAL A 32 3.63 -3.05 -0.02
CA VAL A 32 3.77 -3.04 1.43
C VAL A 32 3.64 -1.60 1.88
N VAL A 33 2.73 -1.34 2.81
CA VAL A 33 2.48 0.00 3.33
C VAL A 33 2.57 -0.01 4.84
N VAL A 34 3.37 0.87 5.39
CA VAL A 34 3.54 1.05 6.83
C VAL A 34 3.05 2.44 7.19
N SER A 35 2.08 2.53 8.08
CA SER A 35 1.49 3.82 8.43
C SER A 35 0.98 3.83 9.86
N SER A 36 1.21 4.95 10.56
CA SER A 36 0.60 5.18 11.87
C SER A 36 -0.92 5.34 11.77
N GLN A 37 -1.44 5.61 10.59
CA GLN A 37 -2.88 5.68 10.34
C GLN A 37 -3.57 4.33 10.51
N PHE A 38 -2.81 3.25 10.52
CA PHE A 38 -3.34 1.90 10.67
C PHE A 38 -3.52 1.47 12.12
N ILE A 39 -3.03 2.27 13.07
CA ILE A 39 -3.12 1.93 14.49
C ILE A 39 -4.59 1.92 14.93
N GLY A 40 -5.02 0.84 15.57
CA GLY A 40 -6.36 0.73 16.14
C GLY A 40 -7.45 0.38 15.17
N ILE A 41 -7.14 0.08 13.91
CA ILE A 41 -8.14 -0.33 12.93
C ILE A 41 -7.85 -1.74 12.41
N SER A 42 -8.88 -2.41 11.91
CA SER A 42 -8.76 -3.76 11.40
C SER A 42 -7.94 -3.81 10.11
N ARG A 43 -7.45 -5.01 9.77
CA ARG A 43 -6.73 -5.19 8.51
C ARG A 43 -7.59 -4.82 7.31
N VAL A 44 -8.86 -5.17 7.33
CA VAL A 44 -9.80 -4.81 6.25
C VAL A 44 -9.88 -3.30 6.11
N GLN A 45 -9.98 -2.57 7.22
CA GLN A 45 -10.01 -1.11 7.19
C GLN A 45 -8.70 -0.52 6.72
N GLN A 46 -7.57 -1.13 7.08
CA GLN A 46 -6.26 -0.71 6.59
C GLN A 46 -6.19 -0.82 5.07
N HIS A 47 -6.65 -1.93 4.52
CA HIS A 47 -6.68 -2.13 3.07
C HIS A 47 -7.62 -1.15 2.39
N GLN A 48 -8.76 -0.85 2.99
CA GLN A 48 -9.69 0.14 2.45
C GLN A 48 -9.07 1.53 2.37
N ARG A 49 -8.25 1.90 3.34
CA ARG A 49 -7.56 3.20 3.29
C ARG A 49 -6.58 3.28 2.13
N VAL A 50 -5.87 2.20 1.84
CA VAL A 50 -4.98 2.16 0.68
C VAL A 50 -5.79 2.21 -0.62
N ASP A 51 -6.89 1.47 -0.70
CA ASP A 51 -7.76 1.51 -1.86
C ASP A 51 -8.30 2.92 -2.13
N GLN A 52 -8.66 3.65 -1.08
CA GLN A 52 -9.11 5.02 -1.20
C GLN A 52 -8.00 5.94 -1.73
N ALA A 53 -6.76 5.71 -1.32
CA ALA A 53 -5.62 6.48 -1.81
C ALA A 53 -5.37 6.23 -3.29
N LEU A 54 -5.63 5.02 -3.77
CA LEU A 54 -5.46 4.65 -5.17
C LEU A 54 -6.64 5.01 -6.05
N ARG A 55 -7.82 5.11 -5.47
CA ARG A 55 -9.05 5.54 -6.16
C ARG A 55 -9.28 4.82 -7.48
N ASP A 56 -9.38 5.60 -8.56
CA ASP A 56 -9.74 5.08 -9.89
C ASP A 56 -8.73 4.11 -10.46
N ARG A 57 -7.50 4.13 -9.98
CA ARG A 57 -6.49 3.20 -10.47
C ARG A 57 -6.82 1.76 -10.16
N MET A 58 -7.46 1.51 -9.02
CA MET A 58 -7.91 0.15 -8.67
C MET A 58 -9.01 -0.35 -9.60
N ARG A 59 -9.73 0.56 -10.25
CA ARG A 59 -10.84 0.18 -11.13
C ARG A 59 -10.38 -0.12 -12.55
N SER A 60 -9.43 0.66 -13.07
CA SER A 60 -9.11 0.63 -14.49
C SER A 60 -7.73 0.07 -14.80
N ASP A 61 -6.75 0.27 -13.91
CA ASP A 61 -5.36 -0.02 -14.25
C ASP A 61 -4.80 -1.24 -13.50
N ILE A 62 -5.47 -1.68 -12.43
CA ILE A 62 -4.96 -2.75 -11.58
C ILE A 62 -6.02 -3.83 -11.41
N HIS A 63 -5.72 -5.05 -11.82
CA HIS A 63 -6.63 -6.18 -11.65
C HIS A 63 -6.64 -6.67 -10.22
N ALA A 64 -5.47 -6.77 -9.62
CA ALA A 64 -5.32 -7.22 -8.26
C ALA A 64 -4.05 -6.61 -7.70
N LEU A 65 -4.11 -6.25 -6.43
CA LEU A 65 -2.96 -5.69 -5.73
C LEU A 65 -2.77 -6.48 -4.44
N PRO A 66 -1.91 -7.51 -4.44
CA PRO A 66 -1.48 -8.11 -3.19
C PRO A 66 -0.90 -7.03 -2.28
N LEU A 67 -1.52 -6.85 -1.13
CA LEU A 67 -1.24 -5.73 -0.24
C LEU A 67 -1.00 -6.26 1.16
N THR A 68 0.12 -5.84 1.76
CA THR A 68 0.42 -6.10 3.15
C THR A 68 0.52 -4.76 3.87
N THR A 69 -0.18 -4.62 4.97
CA THR A 69 -0.19 -3.39 5.76
C THR A 69 0.38 -3.65 7.13
N PHE A 70 1.09 -2.65 7.65
CA PHE A 70 1.70 -2.72 8.99
C PHE A 70 1.52 -1.39 9.70
N THR A 71 1.35 -1.45 11.02
CA THR A 71 1.65 -0.30 11.87
C THR A 71 3.16 -0.17 11.99
N PRO A 72 3.70 1.00 12.38
CA PRO A 72 5.14 1.15 12.55
C PRO A 72 5.74 0.14 13.55
N VAL A 73 5.03 -0.14 14.63
CA VAL A 73 5.50 -1.13 15.64
C VAL A 73 5.54 -2.52 15.03
N ALA A 74 4.48 -2.93 14.34
CA ALA A 74 4.43 -4.25 13.72
C ALA A 74 5.51 -4.41 12.66
N TRP A 75 5.79 -3.36 11.89
CA TRP A 75 6.86 -3.36 10.90
C TRP A 75 8.22 -3.57 11.57
N ALA A 76 8.47 -2.82 12.66
CA ALA A 76 9.73 -2.97 13.39
C ALA A 76 9.91 -4.37 13.96
N GLN A 77 8.81 -5.03 14.34
CA GLN A 77 8.83 -6.37 14.92
C GLN A 77 8.81 -7.49 13.87
N SER A 78 8.58 -7.18 12.61
CA SER A 78 8.47 -8.19 11.55
C SER A 78 9.81 -8.83 11.20
N ASN A 79 10.90 -8.39 11.80
CA ASN A 79 12.22 -8.98 11.68
C ASN A 79 12.72 -9.03 10.24
N HIS A 80 12.43 -8.06 9.48
CA HIS A 80 13.01 -7.92 8.16
C HIS A 80 14.47 -7.48 8.29
N PRO A 81 15.35 -7.99 7.45
CA PRO A 81 16.76 -7.62 7.49
C PRO A 81 16.99 -6.15 7.19
#